data_5df906b84a7a99469fc7bc7ac54afe99
#
_entry.id   5df906b84a7a99469fc7bc7ac54afe99
#
_cell.length_a   1.000
_cell.length_b   1.000
_cell.length_c   1.000
_cell.angle_alpha   90.00
_cell.angle_beta   90.00
_cell.angle_gamma   90.00
#
_symmetry.space_group_name_H-M   'P 1'
#
loop_
_entity.id
_entity.type
_entity.pdbx_description
1 polymer ?
#
loop_
_entity_poly.entity_id
_entity_poly.type
_entity_poly.pdbx_seq_one_letter_code
_entity_poly.pdbx_strand_id
1 'polypeptide(L)'
;MNTPFRKEDIIDILQENGLANYFEITTALSDLIDKGSILIKNGLCTPGESARMIAKQLDGTIPTAVRQRTLTAALQLLTRMKREEENTVEITHTNNGIQVTCHISGGDMELMSLSLYVPDLQQANLVKQNFQQDPDIIYRAMLAAVTKDQKMMAETLTEMGMKKQPKP
;
A
#
# COMPACT_ATOMS: atom_id res chain seq x y z
N MET A 1 7.75 17.05 3.18
CA MET A 1 7.94 15.82 2.39
C MET A 1 7.33 16.06 1.02
N ASN A 2 8.02 15.68 -0.04
CA ASN A 2 7.52 15.79 -1.43
C ASN A 2 7.34 14.39 -2.02
N THR A 3 6.75 13.48 -1.25
CA THR A 3 6.50 12.12 -1.74
C THR A 3 5.38 12.18 -2.79
N PRO A 4 5.59 11.68 -3.99
CA PRO A 4 4.56 11.60 -5.02
C PRO A 4 3.58 10.47 -4.71
N PHE A 5 2.28 10.67 -5.00
CA PHE A 5 1.21 9.69 -4.74
C PHE A 5 0.42 9.41 -6.01
N ARG A 6 -0.11 8.20 -6.17
CA ARG A 6 -1.12 7.94 -7.20
C ARG A 6 -2.43 8.64 -6.84
N LYS A 7 -3.17 9.07 -7.83
CA LYS A 7 -4.48 9.74 -7.62
C LYS A 7 -5.44 8.82 -6.87
N GLU A 8 -5.44 7.56 -7.23
CA GLU A 8 -6.27 6.51 -6.64
C GLU A 8 -5.98 6.33 -5.15
N ASP A 9 -4.71 6.28 -4.76
CA ASP A 9 -4.30 6.12 -3.34
C ASP A 9 -4.79 7.28 -2.48
N ILE A 10 -4.79 8.51 -3.02
CA ILE A 10 -5.31 9.69 -2.31
C ILE A 10 -6.83 9.57 -2.13
N ILE A 11 -7.54 9.13 -3.17
CA ILE A 11 -9.00 8.98 -3.11
C ILE A 11 -9.37 7.92 -2.07
N ASP A 12 -8.76 6.75 -2.14
CA ASP A 12 -9.07 5.62 -1.28
C ASP A 12 -8.81 5.96 0.20
N ILE A 13 -7.65 6.52 0.51
CA ILE A 13 -7.29 6.82 1.90
C ILE A 13 -8.16 7.92 2.52
N LEU A 14 -8.60 8.90 1.74
CA LEU A 14 -9.50 9.95 2.21
C LEU A 14 -10.92 9.41 2.45
N GLN A 15 -11.40 8.48 1.62
CA GLN A 15 -12.67 7.78 1.81
C GLN A 15 -12.62 6.85 3.03
N GLU A 16 -11.61 6.01 3.15
CA GLU A 16 -11.42 5.07 4.26
C GLU A 16 -11.42 5.79 5.63
N ASN A 17 -10.90 7.02 5.68
CA ASN A 17 -10.89 7.84 6.88
C ASN A 17 -12.13 8.74 7.05
N GLY A 18 -13.13 8.61 6.18
CA GLY A 18 -14.39 9.35 6.27
C GLY A 18 -14.22 10.86 6.17
N LEU A 19 -13.23 11.35 5.40
CA LEU A 19 -12.95 12.77 5.22
C LEU A 19 -13.88 13.42 4.20
N ALA A 20 -14.19 12.69 3.11
CA ALA A 20 -15.13 13.10 2.09
C ALA A 20 -15.58 11.90 1.26
N ASN A 21 -16.62 12.04 0.45
CA ASN A 21 -17.05 11.00 -0.48
C ASN A 21 -16.25 11.05 -1.80
N TYR A 22 -16.38 10.00 -2.61
CA TYR A 22 -15.67 9.85 -3.87
C TYR A 22 -15.79 11.07 -4.80
N PHE A 23 -17.03 11.58 -4.96
CA PHE A 23 -17.30 12.69 -5.88
C PHE A 23 -16.69 14.01 -5.38
N GLU A 24 -16.77 14.27 -4.09
CA GLU A 24 -16.15 15.46 -3.48
C GLU A 24 -14.63 15.42 -3.63
N ILE A 25 -14.00 14.27 -3.37
CA ILE A 25 -12.55 14.12 -3.47
C ILE A 25 -12.09 14.26 -4.93
N THR A 26 -12.75 13.58 -5.87
CA THR A 26 -12.36 13.63 -7.29
C THR A 26 -12.55 15.02 -7.88
N THR A 27 -13.62 15.73 -7.53
CA THR A 27 -13.86 17.12 -7.94
C THR A 27 -12.78 18.05 -7.38
N ALA A 28 -12.51 17.96 -6.07
CA ALA A 28 -11.48 18.77 -5.42
C ALA A 28 -10.08 18.53 -5.99
N LEU A 29 -9.73 17.26 -6.25
CA LEU A 29 -8.46 16.91 -6.90
C LEU A 29 -8.34 17.48 -8.31
N SER A 30 -9.41 17.40 -9.10
CA SER A 30 -9.45 17.98 -10.44
C SER A 30 -9.21 19.49 -10.38
N ASP A 31 -9.94 20.19 -9.51
CA ASP A 31 -9.78 21.63 -9.32
C ASP A 31 -8.36 22.03 -8.90
N LEU A 32 -7.74 21.26 -8.00
CA LEU A 32 -6.37 21.50 -7.54
C LEU A 32 -5.33 21.26 -8.64
N ILE A 33 -5.57 20.29 -9.53
CA ILE A 33 -4.73 20.01 -10.69
C ILE A 33 -4.88 21.15 -11.70
N ASP A 34 -6.10 21.55 -12.04
CA ASP A 34 -6.38 22.62 -13.00
C ASP A 34 -5.78 23.97 -12.57
N LYS A 35 -5.77 24.23 -11.26
CA LYS A 35 -5.15 25.42 -10.64
C LYS A 35 -3.62 25.31 -10.48
N GLY A 36 -3.01 24.19 -10.85
CA GLY A 36 -1.58 23.95 -10.68
C GLY A 36 -1.10 23.81 -9.24
N SER A 37 -2.03 23.66 -8.28
CA SER A 37 -1.69 23.36 -6.87
C SER A 37 -1.23 21.92 -6.69
N ILE A 38 -1.69 21.01 -7.56
CA ILE A 38 -1.19 19.65 -7.69
C ILE A 38 -0.73 19.46 -9.14
N LEU A 39 0.46 18.91 -9.30
CA LEU A 39 1.04 18.59 -10.61
C LEU A 39 1.03 17.09 -10.84
N ILE A 40 0.69 16.65 -12.04
CA ILE A 40 0.81 15.25 -12.45
C ILE A 40 2.15 15.06 -13.18
N LYS A 41 3.03 14.22 -12.62
CA LYS A 41 4.30 13.82 -13.24
C LYS A 41 4.39 12.30 -13.26
N ASN A 42 4.52 11.71 -14.45
CA ASN A 42 4.57 10.25 -14.64
C ASN A 42 3.40 9.50 -13.98
N GLY A 43 2.17 10.08 -14.03
CA GLY A 43 0.99 9.50 -13.39
C GLY A 43 0.88 9.70 -11.89
N LEU A 44 1.85 10.39 -11.27
CA LEU A 44 1.89 10.63 -9.83
C LEU A 44 1.56 12.10 -9.52
N CYS A 45 0.80 12.33 -8.47
CA CYS A 45 0.45 13.64 -7.94
C CYS A 45 1.61 14.18 -7.08
N THR A 46 2.05 15.38 -7.38
CA THR A 46 3.07 16.09 -6.60
C THR A 46 2.58 17.50 -6.25
N PRO A 47 2.94 18.08 -5.09
CA PRO A 47 2.55 19.44 -4.77
C PRO A 47 3.20 20.44 -5.72
N GLY A 48 2.39 21.38 -6.22
CA GLY A 48 2.87 22.55 -6.98
C GLY A 48 3.52 23.59 -6.06
N GLU A 49 4.10 24.64 -6.65
CA GLU A 49 4.82 25.69 -5.87
C GLU A 49 3.93 26.41 -4.86
N SER A 50 2.68 26.70 -5.23
CA SER A 50 1.71 27.37 -4.36
C SER A 50 1.09 26.48 -3.27
N ALA A 51 1.17 25.15 -3.44
CA ALA A 51 0.46 24.20 -2.57
C ALA A 51 0.82 24.37 -1.08
N ARG A 52 2.09 24.57 -0.76
CA ARG A 52 2.56 24.73 0.62
C ARG A 52 2.05 26.03 1.27
N MET A 53 1.99 27.09 0.50
CA MET A 53 1.50 28.39 0.98
C MET A 53 -0.01 28.32 1.24
N ILE A 54 -0.75 27.74 0.30
CA ILE A 54 -2.21 27.53 0.43
C ILE A 54 -2.50 26.64 1.65
N ALA A 55 -1.79 25.52 1.81
CA ALA A 55 -1.98 24.64 2.95
C ALA A 55 -1.73 25.35 4.30
N LYS A 56 -0.69 26.17 4.40
CA LYS A 56 -0.40 26.95 5.60
C LYS A 56 -1.48 28.00 5.89
N GLN A 57 -2.03 28.66 4.88
CA GLN A 57 -3.10 29.64 5.04
C GLN A 57 -4.40 28.98 5.52
N LEU A 58 -4.70 27.78 5.01
CA LEU A 58 -5.91 27.05 5.37
C LEU A 58 -5.79 26.30 6.70
N ASP A 59 -4.57 26.05 7.19
CA ASP A 59 -4.34 25.24 8.39
C ASP A 59 -5.08 25.78 9.63
N GLY A 60 -5.16 27.09 9.78
CA GLY A 60 -5.89 27.74 10.88
C GLY A 60 -7.42 27.67 10.77
N THR A 61 -7.98 27.38 9.59
CA THR A 61 -9.42 27.33 9.33
C THR A 61 -9.97 25.91 9.42
N ILE A 62 -9.12 24.89 9.36
CA ILE A 62 -9.53 23.48 9.39
C ILE A 62 -9.81 23.06 10.84
N PRO A 63 -10.99 22.48 11.15
CA PRO A 63 -11.29 21.94 12.47
C PRO A 63 -10.25 20.91 12.92
N THR A 64 -9.88 20.93 14.21
CA THR A 64 -8.85 20.04 14.77
C THR A 64 -9.13 18.57 14.51
N ALA A 65 -10.39 18.13 14.57
CA ALA A 65 -10.77 16.75 14.31
C ALA A 65 -10.48 16.34 12.84
N VAL A 66 -10.75 17.22 11.87
CA VAL A 66 -10.46 17.00 10.45
C VAL A 66 -8.96 16.93 10.23
N ARG A 67 -8.21 17.85 10.83
CA ARG A 67 -6.74 17.89 10.76
C ARG A 67 -6.11 16.59 11.29
N GLN A 68 -6.58 16.10 12.44
CA GLN A 68 -6.10 14.83 13.01
C GLN A 68 -6.39 13.64 12.10
N ARG A 69 -7.61 13.54 11.54
CA ARG A 69 -7.96 12.49 10.59
C ARG A 69 -7.11 12.56 9.32
N THR A 70 -6.89 13.75 8.79
CA THR A 70 -6.02 13.94 7.60
C THR A 70 -4.58 13.51 7.88
N LEU A 71 -4.04 13.84 9.06
CA LEU A 71 -2.70 13.41 9.45
C LEU A 71 -2.61 11.89 9.56
N THR A 72 -3.60 11.26 10.20
CA THR A 72 -3.69 9.80 10.29
C THR A 72 -3.75 9.16 8.89
N ALA A 73 -4.61 9.67 8.01
CA ALA A 73 -4.71 9.22 6.63
C ALA A 73 -3.37 9.33 5.88
N ALA A 74 -2.69 10.47 6.01
CA ALA A 74 -1.39 10.68 5.37
C ALA A 74 -0.31 9.69 5.87
N LEU A 75 -0.27 9.42 7.19
CA LEU A 75 0.65 8.46 7.77
C LEU A 75 0.35 7.02 7.32
N GLN A 76 -0.92 6.65 7.24
CA GLN A 76 -1.34 5.34 6.72
C GLN A 76 -0.94 5.17 5.25
N LEU A 77 -1.13 6.20 4.43
CA LEU A 77 -0.74 6.16 3.02
C LEU A 77 0.77 6.00 2.85
N LEU A 78 1.56 6.76 3.60
CA LEU A 78 3.02 6.64 3.58
C LEU A 78 3.49 5.24 4.01
N THR A 79 2.87 4.67 5.04
CA THR A 79 3.17 3.31 5.50
C THR A 79 2.82 2.26 4.45
N ARG A 80 1.66 2.41 3.78
CA ARG A 80 1.25 1.53 2.68
C ARG A 80 2.27 1.57 1.53
N MET A 81 2.65 2.77 1.09
CA MET A 81 3.62 2.94 0.01
C MET A 81 4.98 2.33 0.36
N LYS A 82 5.47 2.57 1.57
CA LYS A 82 6.73 1.96 2.01
C LYS A 82 6.67 0.44 1.98
N ARG A 83 5.56 -0.16 2.43
CA ARG A 83 5.36 -1.61 2.34
C ARG A 83 5.32 -2.12 0.90
N GLU A 84 4.70 -1.38 -0.03
CA GLU A 84 4.66 -1.74 -1.44
C GLU A 84 6.05 -1.67 -2.09
N GLU A 85 6.89 -0.71 -1.69
CA GLU A 85 8.28 -0.62 -2.13
C GLU A 85 9.16 -1.74 -1.55
N GLU A 86 8.95 -2.11 -0.29
CA GLU A 86 9.69 -3.16 0.41
C GLU A 86 9.23 -4.57 0.02
N ASN A 87 7.99 -4.73 -0.47
CA ASN A 87 7.39 -6.03 -0.77
C ASN A 87 6.90 -6.08 -2.20
N THR A 88 7.82 -6.35 -3.13
CA THR A 88 7.53 -6.41 -4.56
C THR A 88 7.16 -7.80 -5.03
N VAL A 89 6.33 -7.88 -6.06
CA VAL A 89 5.95 -9.15 -6.70
C VAL A 89 6.07 -9.01 -8.20
N GLU A 90 6.88 -9.87 -8.80
CA GLU A 90 7.07 -9.97 -10.23
C GLU A 90 6.35 -11.19 -10.79
N ILE A 91 5.63 -11.01 -11.88
CA ILE A 91 4.94 -12.09 -12.61
C ILE A 91 5.57 -12.18 -13.99
N THR A 92 6.21 -13.33 -14.27
CA THR A 92 6.92 -13.57 -15.52
C THR A 92 6.34 -14.78 -16.27
N HIS A 93 6.03 -14.60 -17.54
CA HIS A 93 5.65 -15.70 -18.42
C HIS A 93 6.91 -16.44 -18.88
N THR A 94 6.94 -17.73 -18.65
CA THR A 94 8.03 -18.62 -19.06
C THR A 94 7.51 -19.71 -19.98
N ASN A 95 8.41 -20.44 -20.64
CA ASN A 95 8.02 -21.59 -21.48
C ASN A 95 7.37 -22.73 -20.69
N ASN A 96 7.54 -22.75 -19.37
CA ASN A 96 7.05 -23.80 -18.46
C ASN A 96 5.83 -23.36 -17.62
N GLY A 97 5.26 -22.18 -17.88
CA GLY A 97 4.14 -21.63 -17.12
C GLY A 97 4.41 -20.22 -16.63
N ILE A 98 3.70 -19.81 -15.61
CA ILE A 98 3.82 -18.48 -15.01
C ILE A 98 4.65 -18.60 -13.73
N GLN A 99 5.74 -17.84 -13.67
CA GLN A 99 6.56 -17.71 -12.47
C GLN A 99 6.15 -16.44 -11.72
N VAL A 100 5.92 -16.58 -10.42
CA VAL A 100 5.68 -15.45 -9.50
C VAL A 100 6.86 -15.38 -8.55
N THR A 101 7.57 -14.26 -8.54
CA THR A 101 8.67 -14.00 -7.61
C THR A 101 8.28 -12.90 -6.64
N CYS A 102 8.30 -13.23 -5.36
CA CYS A 102 7.96 -12.35 -4.26
C CYS A 102 9.25 -11.96 -3.53
N HIS A 103 9.44 -10.66 -3.29
CA HIS A 103 10.59 -10.09 -2.59
C HIS A 103 10.15 -9.37 -1.32
N ILE A 104 10.86 -9.58 -0.23
CA ILE A 104 10.74 -8.80 1.00
C ILE A 104 12.09 -8.14 1.26
N SER A 105 12.08 -6.82 1.37
CA SER A 105 13.26 -6.02 1.70
C SER A 105 13.12 -5.37 3.07
N GLY A 106 14.23 -5.27 3.79
CA GLY A 106 14.31 -4.54 5.06
C GLY A 106 15.29 -3.39 4.91
N GLY A 107 14.84 -2.25 4.34
CA GLY A 107 15.71 -1.15 3.97
C GLY A 107 16.61 -1.51 2.79
N ASP A 108 17.93 -1.48 2.99
CA ASP A 108 18.92 -1.76 1.91
C ASP A 108 19.24 -3.24 1.71
N MET A 109 18.55 -4.14 2.43
CA MET A 109 18.85 -5.58 2.41
C MET A 109 17.61 -6.37 1.98
N GLU A 110 17.81 -7.32 1.03
CA GLU A 110 16.80 -8.31 0.73
C GLU A 110 16.74 -9.37 1.83
N LEU A 111 15.59 -9.49 2.48
CA LEU A 111 15.36 -10.45 3.57
C LEU A 111 14.90 -11.81 3.04
N MET A 112 14.10 -11.80 1.98
CA MET A 112 13.56 -13.02 1.36
C MET A 112 13.28 -12.80 -0.11
N SER A 113 13.61 -13.80 -0.93
CA SER A 113 13.12 -13.95 -2.29
C SER A 113 12.50 -15.33 -2.44
N LEU A 114 11.24 -15.39 -2.88
CA LEU A 114 10.49 -16.63 -3.06
C LEU A 114 9.94 -16.71 -4.48
N SER A 115 10.33 -17.71 -5.24
CA SER A 115 9.80 -17.96 -6.59
C SER A 115 8.93 -19.20 -6.62
N LEU A 116 7.73 -19.05 -7.18
CA LEU A 116 6.74 -20.11 -7.33
C LEU A 116 6.31 -20.21 -8.80
N TYR A 117 6.12 -21.44 -9.30
CA TYR A 117 5.43 -21.67 -10.56
C TYR A 117 3.95 -21.92 -10.30
N VAL A 118 3.10 -21.24 -11.06
CA VAL A 118 1.66 -21.38 -10.99
C VAL A 118 1.07 -21.67 -12.37
N PRO A 119 -0.07 -22.40 -12.46
CA PRO A 119 -0.61 -22.84 -13.73
C PRO A 119 -1.17 -21.71 -14.59
N ASP A 120 -1.72 -20.65 -13.98
CA ASP A 120 -2.43 -19.61 -14.68
C ASP A 120 -2.27 -18.22 -14.02
N LEU A 121 -2.72 -17.21 -14.75
CA LEU A 121 -2.64 -15.81 -14.31
C LEU A 121 -3.55 -15.49 -13.12
N GLN A 122 -4.64 -16.24 -12.97
CA GLN A 122 -5.56 -16.06 -11.84
C GLN A 122 -4.87 -16.45 -10.53
N GLN A 123 -4.17 -17.57 -10.53
CA GLN A 123 -3.38 -17.98 -9.38
C GLN A 123 -2.18 -17.05 -9.13
N ALA A 124 -1.53 -16.55 -10.18
CA ALA A 124 -0.46 -15.58 -10.05
C ALA A 124 -0.93 -14.30 -9.34
N ASN A 125 -2.09 -13.79 -9.75
CA ASN A 125 -2.69 -12.62 -9.11
C ASN A 125 -3.12 -12.88 -7.67
N LEU A 126 -3.62 -14.08 -7.36
CA LEU A 126 -3.98 -14.47 -6.00
C LEU A 126 -2.73 -14.50 -5.09
N VAL A 127 -1.62 -15.09 -5.58
CA VAL A 127 -0.34 -15.07 -4.85
C VAL A 127 0.10 -13.63 -4.60
N LYS A 128 0.08 -12.78 -5.62
CA LYS A 128 0.45 -11.36 -5.51
C LYS A 128 -0.38 -10.64 -4.44
N GLN A 129 -1.71 -10.74 -4.51
CA GLN A 129 -2.62 -10.08 -3.58
C GLN A 129 -2.38 -10.52 -2.13
N ASN A 130 -2.33 -11.84 -1.89
CA ASN A 130 -2.13 -12.38 -0.54
C ASN A 130 -0.76 -12.03 0.01
N PHE A 131 0.29 -12.07 -0.84
CA PHE A 131 1.63 -11.71 -0.43
C PHE A 131 1.74 -10.23 -0.03
N GLN A 132 1.21 -9.33 -0.85
CA GLN A 132 1.24 -7.88 -0.57
C GLN A 132 0.38 -7.48 0.64
N GLN A 133 -0.66 -8.27 0.93
CA GLN A 133 -1.52 -8.03 2.08
C GLN A 133 -0.80 -8.30 3.41
N ASP A 134 -0.09 -9.43 3.52
CA ASP A 134 0.51 -9.90 4.76
C ASP A 134 1.92 -10.49 4.57
N PRO A 135 2.90 -9.71 4.05
CA PRO A 135 4.25 -10.20 3.77
C PRO A 135 4.97 -10.71 5.02
N ASP A 136 4.78 -10.05 6.17
CA ASP A 136 5.41 -10.43 7.43
C ASP A 136 4.96 -11.82 7.91
N ILE A 137 3.69 -12.16 7.71
CA ILE A 137 3.17 -13.48 8.06
C ILE A 137 3.80 -14.56 7.18
N ILE A 138 3.92 -14.29 5.88
CA ILE A 138 4.53 -15.23 4.94
C ILE A 138 6.01 -15.42 5.27
N TYR A 139 6.73 -14.34 5.55
CA TYR A 139 8.14 -14.42 5.98
C TYR A 139 8.31 -15.29 7.23
N ARG A 140 7.51 -15.05 8.27
CA ARG A 140 7.55 -15.85 9.52
C ARG A 140 7.18 -17.31 9.28
N ALA A 141 6.19 -17.59 8.45
CA ALA A 141 5.81 -18.95 8.09
C ALA A 141 6.96 -19.70 7.38
N MET A 142 7.60 -19.04 6.42
CA MET A 142 8.74 -19.61 5.70
C MET A 142 9.92 -19.84 6.64
N LEU A 143 10.24 -18.89 7.50
CA LEU A 143 11.30 -19.01 8.49
C LEU A 143 11.03 -20.17 9.45
N ALA A 144 9.81 -20.26 9.98
CA ALA A 144 9.39 -21.35 10.87
C ALA A 144 9.50 -22.73 10.18
N ALA A 145 9.10 -22.81 8.91
CA ALA A 145 9.20 -24.05 8.12
C ALA A 145 10.67 -24.49 7.92
N VAL A 146 11.55 -23.59 7.55
CA VAL A 146 12.96 -23.86 7.29
C VAL A 146 13.72 -24.21 8.58
N THR A 147 13.43 -23.51 9.67
CA THR A 147 14.04 -23.76 10.98
C THR A 147 13.37 -24.91 11.78
N LYS A 148 12.25 -25.44 11.27
CA LYS A 148 11.41 -26.45 11.94
C LYS A 148 10.90 -25.99 13.30
N ASP A 149 10.67 -24.69 13.46
CA ASP A 149 10.10 -24.13 14.70
C ASP A 149 8.59 -24.35 14.70
N GLN A 150 8.17 -25.40 15.43
CA GLN A 150 6.76 -25.79 15.55
C GLN A 150 5.92 -24.74 16.26
N LYS A 151 6.49 -24.04 17.25
CA LYS A 151 5.77 -23.00 18.01
C LYS A 151 5.48 -21.80 17.12
N MET A 152 6.49 -21.26 16.46
CA MET A 152 6.33 -20.14 15.53
C MET A 152 5.37 -20.48 14.39
N MET A 153 5.43 -21.73 13.88
CA MET A 153 4.51 -22.21 12.83
C MET A 153 3.05 -22.21 13.32
N ALA A 154 2.78 -22.73 14.51
CA ALA A 154 1.43 -22.77 15.09
C ALA A 154 0.86 -21.36 15.31
N GLU A 155 1.65 -20.45 15.86
CA GLU A 155 1.28 -19.05 16.06
C GLU A 155 0.96 -18.37 14.72
N THR A 156 1.79 -18.56 13.71
CA THR A 156 1.62 -17.96 12.38
C THR A 156 0.37 -18.49 11.68
N LEU A 157 0.10 -19.80 11.75
CA LEU A 157 -1.11 -20.39 11.16
C LEU A 157 -2.39 -19.89 11.86
N THR A 158 -2.34 -19.69 13.18
CA THR A 158 -3.46 -19.12 13.94
C THR A 158 -3.76 -17.69 13.48
N GLU A 159 -2.72 -16.88 13.29
CA GLU A 159 -2.85 -15.49 12.81
C GLU A 159 -3.42 -15.43 11.38
N MET A 160 -2.97 -16.32 10.48
CA MET A 160 -3.54 -16.44 9.13
C MET A 160 -5.03 -16.81 9.16
N GLY A 161 -5.44 -17.67 10.08
CA GLY A 161 -6.83 -18.09 10.24
C GLY A 161 -7.74 -16.97 10.75
N MET A 162 -7.27 -16.17 11.68
CA MET A 162 -8.04 -15.06 12.27
C MET A 162 -8.32 -13.92 11.28
N LYS A 163 -7.40 -13.64 10.35
CA LYS A 163 -7.56 -12.58 9.35
C LYS A 163 -8.55 -12.94 8.22
N LYS A 164 -8.92 -14.21 8.07
CA LYS A 164 -9.88 -14.68 7.05
C LYS A 164 -11.35 -14.49 7.41
N GLN A 165 -11.69 -14.07 8.63
CA GLN A 165 -13.08 -13.78 8.98
C GLN A 165 -13.38 -12.32 8.62
N PRO A 166 -14.24 -12.04 7.61
CA PRO A 166 -14.77 -10.70 7.41
C PRO A 166 -15.54 -10.32 8.68
N LYS A 167 -15.29 -9.14 9.20
CA LYS A 167 -16.12 -8.59 10.29
C LYS A 167 -17.58 -8.57 9.81
N PRO A 168 -18.52 -9.02 10.67
CA PRO A 168 -19.94 -8.98 10.39
C PRO A 168 -20.45 -7.56 10.14
#